data_9503f33937a0fdb13bae4989cc111c7e
#
_entry.id   9503f33937a0fdb13bae4989cc111c7e
#
_cell.length_a   1.000
_cell.length_b   1.000
_cell.length_c   1.000
_cell.angle_alpha   90.00
_cell.angle_beta   90.00
_cell.angle_gamma   90.00
#
_symmetry.space_group_name_H-M   'P 1'
#
loop_
_entity.id
_entity.type
_entity.pdbx_description
1 polymer ?
#
loop_
_entity_poly.entity_id
_entity_poly.type
_entity_poly.pdbx_seq_one_letter_code
_entity_poly.pdbx_strand_id
1 'polypeptide(L)'
;MEEAKNADIILHVIDSSDPNCDLRIKTVEKILAELKIPEDIPVLKVYNKIDKIDEDEFYIPKDSIMISAKKGKNLDKLLNIVTEKTKTTETEKWILIPYDKSGLVSKIHDELKVLETEYAPEGQKLKVYGKEEIINRYEQL
;
A
#
# COMPACT_ATOMS: atom_id res chain seq x y z
N MET A 1 -9.12 2.10 15.08
CA MET A 1 -8.74 1.71 13.72
C MET A 1 -7.33 2.17 13.33
N GLU A 2 -6.43 2.06 14.28
CA GLU A 2 -5.01 2.29 14.07
C GLU A 2 -4.42 1.30 13.05
N GLU A 3 -4.98 0.09 12.99
CA GLU A 3 -4.54 -0.97 12.08
C GLU A 3 -4.62 -0.56 10.62
N ALA A 4 -5.62 0.23 10.24
CA ALA A 4 -5.79 0.68 8.86
C ALA A 4 -4.64 1.59 8.39
N LYS A 5 -4.09 2.40 9.31
CA LYS A 5 -2.97 3.31 8.99
C LYS A 5 -1.64 2.58 8.79
N ASN A 6 -1.53 1.37 9.34
CA ASN A 6 -0.32 0.55 9.28
C ASN A 6 -0.45 -0.61 8.29
N ALA A 7 -1.56 -0.68 7.55
CA ALA A 7 -1.79 -1.73 6.58
C ALA A 7 -0.93 -1.55 5.33
N ASP A 8 -0.58 -2.65 4.70
CA ASP A 8 0.09 -2.63 3.39
C ASP A 8 -0.93 -2.45 2.25
N ILE A 9 -2.16 -2.89 2.49
CA ILE A 9 -3.28 -2.73 1.57
C ILE A 9 -4.57 -2.74 2.39
N ILE A 10 -5.57 -2.02 1.90
CA ILE A 10 -6.92 -2.03 2.48
C ILE A 10 -7.86 -2.69 1.48
N LEU A 11 -8.56 -3.73 1.92
CA LEU A 11 -9.60 -4.37 1.11
C LEU A 11 -10.95 -3.82 1.57
N HIS A 12 -11.61 -3.10 0.67
CA HIS A 12 -12.96 -2.61 0.91
C HIS A 12 -13.95 -3.65 0.34
N VAL A 13 -14.42 -4.55 1.19
CA VAL A 13 -15.32 -5.64 0.77
C VAL A 13 -16.76 -5.12 0.73
N ILE A 14 -17.39 -5.27 -0.42
CA ILE A 14 -18.71 -4.74 -0.71
C ILE A 14 -19.66 -5.91 -1.03
N ASP A 15 -20.84 -5.91 -0.39
CA ASP A 15 -21.90 -6.84 -0.74
C ASP A 15 -22.61 -6.34 -2.00
N SER A 16 -22.29 -6.93 -3.14
CA SER A 16 -22.86 -6.50 -4.43
C SER A 16 -24.35 -6.80 -4.57
N SER A 17 -24.90 -7.68 -3.74
CA SER A 17 -26.32 -7.99 -3.72
C SER A 17 -27.17 -7.01 -2.91
N ASP A 18 -26.52 -6.13 -2.12
CA ASP A 18 -27.20 -5.12 -1.33
C ASP A 18 -27.70 -3.99 -2.25
N PRO A 19 -29.02 -3.69 -2.28
CA PRO A 19 -29.55 -2.61 -3.09
C PRO A 19 -28.99 -1.24 -2.70
N ASN A 20 -28.48 -1.09 -1.49
CA ASN A 20 -27.88 0.15 -0.98
C ASN A 20 -26.33 0.12 -1.05
N CYS A 21 -25.73 -0.75 -1.86
CA CYS A 21 -24.27 -0.90 -1.88
C CYS A 21 -23.54 0.41 -2.21
N ASP A 22 -24.07 1.23 -3.11
CA ASP A 22 -23.45 2.51 -3.48
C ASP A 22 -23.40 3.47 -2.29
N LEU A 23 -24.47 3.52 -1.49
CA LEU A 23 -24.52 4.36 -0.30
C LEU A 23 -23.51 3.88 0.76
N ARG A 24 -23.40 2.57 0.93
CA ARG A 24 -22.45 1.99 1.88
C ARG A 24 -21.01 2.23 1.45
N ILE A 25 -20.72 2.18 0.15
CA ILE A 25 -19.40 2.50 -0.41
C ILE A 25 -19.02 3.94 -0.03
N LYS A 26 -19.92 4.89 -0.26
CA LYS A 26 -19.67 6.30 0.07
C LYS A 26 -19.43 6.51 1.56
N THR A 27 -20.17 5.79 2.41
CA THR A 27 -20.00 5.86 3.86
C THR A 27 -18.59 5.40 4.27
N VAL A 28 -18.13 4.28 3.73
CA VAL A 28 -16.79 3.76 4.04
C VAL A 28 -15.71 4.69 3.49
N GLU A 29 -15.87 5.21 2.29
CA GLU A 29 -14.92 6.17 1.70
C GLU A 29 -14.77 7.41 2.59
N LYS A 30 -15.88 7.89 3.14
CA LYS A 30 -15.88 9.03 4.06
C LYS A 30 -15.13 8.69 5.36
N ILE A 31 -15.35 7.50 5.91
CA ILE A 31 -14.65 7.04 7.12
C ILE A 31 -13.14 6.94 6.86
N LEU A 32 -12.73 6.37 5.73
CA LEU A 32 -11.32 6.26 5.37
C LEU A 32 -10.67 7.64 5.22
N ALA A 33 -11.38 8.61 4.66
CA ALA A 33 -10.90 9.98 4.55
C ALA A 33 -10.73 10.63 5.92
N GLU A 34 -11.68 10.42 6.83
CA GLU A 34 -11.62 10.94 8.20
C GLU A 34 -10.47 10.34 9.01
N LEU A 35 -10.12 9.09 8.74
CA LEU A 35 -9.00 8.40 9.39
C LEU A 35 -7.64 8.90 8.90
N LYS A 36 -7.60 9.69 7.84
CA LYS A 36 -6.35 10.21 7.25
C LYS A 36 -5.38 9.08 6.88
N ILE A 37 -5.89 8.08 6.17
CA ILE A 37 -5.08 6.97 5.69
C ILE A 37 -3.99 7.50 4.75
N PRO A 38 -2.71 7.09 4.90
CA PRO A 38 -1.66 7.53 3.99
C PRO A 38 -2.00 7.20 2.53
N GLU A 39 -1.72 8.13 1.61
CA GLU A 39 -2.04 7.99 0.19
C GLU A 39 -1.30 6.83 -0.50
N ASP A 40 -0.17 6.41 0.06
CA ASP A 40 0.61 5.30 -0.48
C ASP A 40 0.03 3.92 -0.15
N ILE A 41 -0.99 3.85 0.72
CA ILE A 41 -1.68 2.60 1.01
C ILE A 41 -2.77 2.38 -0.05
N PRO A 42 -2.66 1.34 -0.89
CA PRO A 42 -3.69 1.08 -1.89
C PRO A 42 -4.98 0.59 -1.25
N VAL A 43 -6.11 1.06 -1.78
CA VAL A 43 -7.44 0.60 -1.38
C VAL A 43 -8.05 -0.13 -2.57
N LEU A 44 -8.33 -1.42 -2.39
CA LEU A 44 -8.93 -2.26 -3.43
C LEU A 44 -10.39 -2.53 -3.07
N LYS A 45 -11.30 -2.16 -3.95
CA LYS A 45 -12.72 -2.49 -3.80
C LYS A 45 -12.97 -3.92 -4.26
N VAL A 46 -13.51 -4.74 -3.38
CA VAL A 46 -13.80 -6.15 -3.63
C VAL A 46 -15.31 -6.36 -3.57
N TYR A 47 -15.93 -6.51 -4.74
CA TYR A 47 -17.37 -6.76 -4.84
C TYR A 47 -17.63 -8.23 -4.64
N ASN A 48 -18.12 -8.59 -3.47
CA ASN A 48 -18.43 -9.98 -3.10
C ASN A 48 -19.88 -10.33 -3.45
N LYS A 49 -20.19 -11.61 -3.36
CA LYS A 49 -21.53 -12.19 -3.61
C LYS A 49 -22.01 -12.01 -5.05
N ILE A 50 -21.10 -12.04 -6.01
CA ILE A 50 -21.45 -11.93 -7.43
C ILE A 50 -22.29 -13.11 -7.93
N ASP A 51 -22.32 -14.23 -7.21
CA ASP A 51 -23.20 -15.35 -7.47
C ASP A 51 -24.69 -15.01 -7.31
N LYS A 52 -25.00 -13.88 -6.65
CA LYS A 52 -26.36 -13.40 -6.41
C LYS A 52 -26.80 -12.30 -7.36
N ILE A 53 -25.93 -11.86 -8.27
CA ILE A 53 -26.23 -10.77 -9.21
C ILE A 53 -25.99 -11.23 -10.65
N ASP A 54 -26.51 -10.46 -11.60
CA ASP A 54 -26.18 -10.63 -13.00
C ASP A 54 -24.93 -9.79 -13.31
N GLU A 55 -23.79 -10.46 -13.51
CA GLU A 55 -22.51 -9.81 -13.76
C GLU A 55 -22.51 -8.93 -15.01
N ASP A 56 -23.30 -9.31 -16.02
CA ASP A 56 -23.40 -8.57 -17.28
C ASP A 56 -24.07 -7.20 -17.09
N GLU A 57 -24.91 -7.09 -16.08
CA GLU A 57 -25.63 -5.85 -15.77
C GLU A 57 -24.96 -5.03 -14.68
N PHE A 58 -23.95 -5.60 -14.00
CA PHE A 58 -23.28 -4.95 -12.88
C PHE A 58 -21.96 -4.34 -13.32
N TYR A 59 -21.87 -3.03 -13.24
CA TYR A 59 -20.67 -2.29 -13.60
C TYR A 59 -19.83 -1.98 -12.37
N ILE A 60 -18.53 -2.29 -12.42
CA ILE A 60 -17.59 -1.95 -11.37
C ILE A 60 -16.54 -0.96 -11.88
N PRO A 61 -16.01 -0.11 -10.99
CA PRO A 61 -14.92 0.79 -11.36
C PRO A 61 -13.67 0.03 -11.77
N LYS A 62 -12.84 0.66 -12.57
CA LYS A 62 -11.49 0.19 -12.85
C LYS A 62 -10.74 0.05 -11.52
N ASP A 63 -9.84 -0.87 -11.41
CA ASP A 63 -9.10 -1.18 -10.18
C ASP A 63 -9.95 -1.80 -9.07
N SER A 64 -11.04 -2.45 -9.46
CA SER A 64 -11.89 -3.23 -8.57
C SER A 64 -11.95 -4.67 -9.05
N ILE A 65 -12.43 -5.56 -8.18
CA ILE A 65 -12.59 -6.98 -8.54
C ILE A 65 -13.93 -7.49 -8.04
N MET A 66 -14.54 -8.35 -8.83
CA MET A 66 -15.77 -9.09 -8.45
C MET A 66 -15.41 -10.50 -8.02
N ILE A 67 -15.90 -10.94 -6.88
CA ILE A 67 -15.67 -12.27 -6.36
C ILE A 67 -16.94 -12.90 -5.82
N SER A 68 -16.91 -14.23 -5.65
CA SER A 68 -17.84 -14.96 -4.79
C SER A 68 -17.03 -15.79 -3.80
N ALA A 69 -16.94 -15.32 -2.56
CA ALA A 69 -16.24 -16.05 -1.52
C ALA A 69 -16.90 -17.40 -1.27
N LYS A 70 -18.22 -17.48 -1.34
CA LYS A 70 -18.99 -18.72 -1.14
C LYS A 70 -18.70 -19.76 -2.22
N LYS A 71 -18.58 -19.32 -3.48
CA LYS A 71 -18.36 -20.21 -4.64
C LYS A 71 -16.88 -20.35 -5.01
N GLY A 72 -16.00 -19.58 -4.37
CA GLY A 72 -14.58 -19.56 -4.69
C GLY A 72 -14.25 -18.88 -6.00
N LYS A 73 -15.19 -18.12 -6.59
CA LYS A 73 -15.00 -17.48 -7.89
C LYS A 73 -14.08 -16.26 -7.78
N ASN A 74 -13.08 -16.20 -8.63
CA ASN A 74 -12.09 -15.10 -8.73
C ASN A 74 -11.22 -14.89 -7.47
N LEU A 75 -11.22 -15.84 -6.53
CA LEU A 75 -10.35 -15.73 -5.34
C LEU A 75 -8.87 -15.78 -5.72
N ASP A 76 -8.50 -16.56 -6.74
CA ASP A 76 -7.12 -16.61 -7.24
C ASP A 76 -6.70 -15.27 -7.82
N LYS A 77 -7.59 -14.59 -8.54
CA LYS A 77 -7.34 -13.26 -9.09
C LYS A 77 -7.17 -12.23 -7.99
N LEU A 78 -8.01 -12.31 -6.94
CA LEU A 78 -7.89 -11.43 -5.78
C LEU A 78 -6.54 -11.61 -5.10
N LEU A 79 -6.13 -12.85 -4.88
CA LEU A 79 -4.83 -13.14 -4.25
C LEU A 79 -3.67 -12.58 -5.09
N ASN A 80 -3.74 -12.73 -6.41
CA ASN A 80 -2.71 -12.19 -7.30
C ASN A 80 -2.63 -10.67 -7.23
N ILE A 81 -3.78 -9.98 -7.20
CA ILE A 81 -3.82 -8.52 -7.08
C ILE A 81 -3.22 -8.07 -5.76
N VAL A 82 -3.60 -8.71 -4.65
CA VAL A 82 -3.07 -8.38 -3.33
C VAL A 82 -1.55 -8.60 -3.29
N THR A 83 -1.07 -9.71 -3.83
CA THR A 83 0.35 -10.02 -3.88
C THR A 83 1.12 -8.95 -4.67
N GLU A 84 0.62 -8.55 -5.83
CA GLU A 84 1.26 -7.52 -6.65
C GLU A 84 1.29 -6.16 -5.96
N LYS A 85 0.18 -5.77 -5.32
CA LYS A 85 0.09 -4.46 -4.66
C LYS A 85 0.88 -4.39 -3.35
N THR A 86 1.12 -5.53 -2.70
CA THR A 86 1.90 -5.59 -1.45
C THR A 86 3.34 -6.03 -1.67
N LYS A 87 3.73 -6.28 -2.91
CA LYS A 87 5.09 -6.68 -3.25
C LYS A 87 6.04 -5.52 -2.96
N THR A 88 6.88 -5.71 -1.93
CA THR A 88 7.91 -4.75 -1.58
C THR A 88 9.22 -5.21 -2.19
N THR A 89 9.84 -4.35 -3.00
CA THR A 89 11.18 -4.61 -3.50
C THR A 89 12.16 -4.04 -2.49
N GLU A 90 12.87 -4.93 -1.81
CA GLU A 90 13.94 -4.55 -0.90
C GLU A 90 15.27 -4.60 -1.66
N THR A 91 16.09 -3.60 -1.46
CA THR A 91 17.39 -3.50 -2.14
C THR A 91 18.44 -2.91 -1.22
N GLU A 92 19.69 -3.07 -1.61
CA GLU A 92 20.84 -2.55 -0.92
C GLU A 92 21.47 -1.45 -1.78
N LYS A 93 21.79 -0.31 -1.18
CA LYS A 93 22.33 0.81 -1.93
C LYS A 93 23.16 1.73 -1.04
N TRP A 94 24.16 2.38 -1.64
CA TRP A 94 24.90 3.45 -0.98
C TRP A 94 24.21 4.78 -1.22
N ILE A 95 24.03 5.56 -0.14
CA ILE A 95 23.49 6.92 -0.23
C ILE A 95 24.46 7.89 0.44
N LEU A 96 24.53 9.10 -0.08
CA LEU A 96 25.36 10.17 0.48
C LEU A 96 24.47 11.17 1.20
N ILE A 97 24.75 11.36 2.50
CA ILE A 97 24.05 12.37 3.30
C ILE A 97 25.03 13.50 3.61
N PRO A 98 24.80 14.70 3.07
CA PRO A 98 25.65 15.85 3.36
C PRO A 98 25.72 16.17 4.86
N TYR A 99 26.83 16.69 5.33
CA TYR A 99 27.01 16.97 6.76
C TYR A 99 26.00 17.99 7.30
N ASP A 100 25.52 18.90 6.47
CA ASP A 100 24.50 19.88 6.86
C ASP A 100 23.11 19.25 7.03
N LYS A 101 22.94 18.00 6.58
CA LYS A 101 21.70 17.21 6.73
C LYS A 101 21.90 16.00 7.64
N SER A 102 22.88 16.04 8.52
CA SER A 102 23.22 14.90 9.41
C SER A 102 22.04 14.46 10.30
N GLY A 103 21.05 15.32 10.55
CA GLY A 103 19.85 14.95 11.29
C GLY A 103 19.02 13.85 10.61
N LEU A 104 19.17 13.67 9.30
CA LEU A 104 18.47 12.62 8.56
C LEU A 104 19.03 11.22 8.86
N VAL A 105 20.28 11.12 9.34
CA VAL A 105 20.90 9.83 9.64
C VAL A 105 20.09 9.05 10.67
N SER A 106 19.56 9.75 11.68
CA SER A 106 18.72 9.15 12.71
C SER A 106 17.45 8.54 12.11
N LYS A 107 16.79 9.25 11.20
CA LYS A 107 15.60 8.76 10.49
C LYS A 107 15.93 7.54 9.63
N ILE A 108 17.08 7.56 8.97
CA ILE A 108 17.52 6.45 8.14
C ILE A 108 17.70 5.18 8.99
N HIS A 109 18.30 5.30 10.17
CA HIS A 109 18.44 4.17 11.09
C HIS A 109 17.10 3.61 11.54
N ASP A 110 16.06 4.45 11.66
CA ASP A 110 14.72 4.01 12.04
C ASP A 110 13.94 3.32 10.91
N GLU A 111 14.16 3.75 9.67
CA GLU A 111 13.38 3.26 8.51
C GLU A 111 14.11 2.20 7.68
N LEU A 112 15.43 2.20 7.70
CA LEU A 112 16.27 1.31 6.90
C LEU A 112 17.32 0.65 7.79
N LYS A 113 17.84 -0.49 7.31
CA LYS A 113 18.97 -1.13 7.98
C LYS A 113 20.27 -0.54 7.45
N VAL A 114 21.06 0.07 8.31
CA VAL A 114 22.39 0.60 7.94
C VAL A 114 23.43 -0.50 8.11
N LEU A 115 24.03 -0.93 7.00
CA LEU A 115 25.00 -2.03 6.97
C LEU A 115 26.43 -1.53 7.17
N GLU A 116 26.77 -0.43 6.52
CA GLU A 116 28.11 0.16 6.60
C GLU A 116 28.01 1.68 6.58
N THR A 117 29.00 2.35 7.17
CA THR A 117 29.11 3.81 7.16
C THR A 117 30.53 4.19 6.78
N GLU A 118 30.66 5.11 5.82
CA GLU A 118 31.92 5.70 5.40
C GLU A 118 31.82 7.21 5.47
N TYR A 119 32.92 7.87 5.78
CA TYR A 119 32.97 9.33 5.85
C TYR A 119 33.76 9.85 4.65
N ALA A 120 33.12 10.75 3.90
CA ALA A 120 33.73 11.42 2.76
C ALA A 120 33.78 12.93 2.99
N PRO A 121 34.57 13.69 2.22
CA PRO A 121 34.61 15.14 2.36
C PRO A 121 33.25 15.82 2.16
N GLU A 122 32.40 15.25 1.31
CA GLU A 122 31.07 15.78 0.98
C GLU A 122 30.01 15.42 2.01
N GLY A 123 30.21 14.35 2.79
CA GLY A 123 29.22 13.87 3.75
C GLY A 123 29.45 12.44 4.18
N GLN A 124 28.46 11.86 4.83
CA GLN A 124 28.48 10.45 5.23
C GLN A 124 27.90 9.59 4.12
N LYS A 125 28.58 8.52 3.78
CA LYS A 125 28.07 7.48 2.87
C LYS A 125 27.54 6.34 3.72
N LEU A 126 26.26 6.01 3.52
CA LEU A 126 25.60 4.94 4.25
C LEU A 126 25.18 3.85 3.27
N LYS A 127 25.59 2.62 3.56
CA LYS A 127 25.12 1.45 2.84
C LYS A 127 23.87 0.96 3.54
N VAL A 128 22.71 1.13 2.89
CA VAL A 128 21.41 0.86 3.49
C VAL A 128 20.70 -0.28 2.77
N TYR A 129 19.88 -1.01 3.53
CA TYR A 129 19.04 -2.08 3.01
C TYR A 129 17.61 -1.82 3.47
N GLY A 130 16.67 -1.96 2.56
CA GLY A 130 15.25 -1.81 2.84
C GLY A 130 14.44 -1.57 1.57
N LYS A 131 13.24 -1.06 1.77
CA LYS A 131 12.34 -0.78 0.65
C LYS A 131 12.94 0.26 -0.28
N GLU A 132 12.96 -0.05 -1.58
CA GLU A 132 13.51 0.82 -2.60
C GLU A 132 12.88 2.21 -2.58
N GLU A 133 11.57 2.29 -2.35
CA GLU A 133 10.85 3.56 -2.26
C GLU A 133 11.41 4.48 -1.16
N ILE A 134 11.74 3.90 -0.01
CA ILE A 134 12.29 4.64 1.11
C ILE A 134 13.70 5.13 0.78
N ILE A 135 14.52 4.27 0.20
CA ILE A 135 15.89 4.62 -0.21
C ILE A 135 15.86 5.77 -1.22
N ASN A 136 14.99 5.71 -2.20
CA ASN A 136 14.87 6.74 -3.25
C ASN A 136 14.49 8.10 -2.67
N ARG A 137 13.68 8.15 -1.62
CA ARG A 137 13.34 9.42 -0.95
C ARG A 137 14.58 10.11 -0.39
N TYR A 138 15.50 9.35 0.19
CA TYR A 138 16.73 9.92 0.75
C TYR A 138 17.76 10.29 -0.31
N GLU A 139 17.75 9.63 -1.45
CA GLU A 139 18.64 9.96 -2.56
C GLU A 139 18.31 11.30 -3.22
N GLN A 140 17.05 11.71 -3.21
CA GLN A 140 16.58 12.94 -3.86
C GLN A 140 16.79 14.19 -3.02
N LEU A 141 17.36 14.07 -1.84
CA LEU A 141 17.58 15.19 -0.94
C LEU A 141 18.86 15.97 -1.23
#